data_41c9b3649f44e5226147be4430f66abb
#
_entry.id   41c9b3649f44e5226147be4430f66abb
#
_cell.length_a   1.000
_cell.length_b   1.000
_cell.length_c   1.000
_cell.angle_alpha   90.00
_cell.angle_beta   90.00
_cell.angle_gamma   90.00
#
_symmetry.space_group_name_H-M   'P 1'
#
loop_
_entity.id
_entity.type
_entity.pdbx_description
1 polymer ?
#
loop_
_entity_poly.entity_id
_entity_poly.type
_entity_poly.pdbx_seq_one_letter_code
_entity_poly.pdbx_strand_id
1 'polypeptide(L)'
;MDGAAFIDTTDERYDLVLLDLTDPETPAGALYTQAFFQKCKRILTEQGALVLHLGAPFYEPEQVSQLAAALRASYRHTAFYGLHIPLYGAYWGLAVVSDTLDPTALHTADVQQRLDQRGVDQLQYYNAAVHGALFALPTYYGKLVQPA
;
A
#
# COMPACT_ATOMS: atom_id res chain seq x y z
N MET A 1 14.02 -5.69 17.67
CA MET A 1 12.95 -4.91 18.32
C MET A 1 11.65 -5.28 17.65
N ASP A 2 10.59 -5.51 18.40
CA ASP A 2 9.25 -5.76 17.85
C ASP A 2 8.71 -4.49 17.19
N GLY A 3 8.21 -4.58 15.95
CA GLY A 3 7.72 -3.43 15.20
C GLY A 3 6.48 -2.76 15.82
N ALA A 4 5.60 -3.55 16.45
CA ALA A 4 4.44 -3.01 17.17
C ALA A 4 4.87 -2.20 18.39
N ALA A 5 5.80 -2.72 19.17
CA ALA A 5 6.36 -2.04 20.33
C ALA A 5 7.13 -0.77 19.91
N PHE A 6 7.84 -0.82 18.79
CA PHE A 6 8.51 0.36 18.22
C PHE A 6 7.51 1.47 17.87
N ILE A 7 6.45 1.13 17.13
CA ILE A 7 5.42 2.11 16.76
C ILE A 7 4.75 2.70 18.01
N ASP A 8 4.53 1.92 19.07
CA ASP A 8 3.90 2.42 20.28
C ASP A 8 4.77 3.41 21.07
N THR A 9 6.09 3.31 20.97
CA THR A 9 7.03 4.06 21.80
C THR A 9 7.78 5.18 21.08
N THR A 10 7.81 5.19 19.74
CA THR A 10 8.55 6.21 18.99
C THR A 10 7.81 7.54 18.92
N ASP A 11 8.55 8.62 19.09
CA ASP A 11 8.10 10.01 18.84
C ASP A 11 8.56 10.51 17.45
N GLU A 12 9.35 9.73 16.73
CA GLU A 12 9.81 10.09 15.39
C GLU A 12 8.67 10.07 14.37
N ARG A 13 8.85 10.82 13.29
CA ARG A 13 7.92 10.87 12.15
C ARG A 13 8.62 10.41 10.89
N TYR A 14 7.88 9.69 10.06
CA TYR A 14 8.38 9.07 8.84
C TYR A 14 7.57 9.51 7.63
N ASP A 15 8.23 9.74 6.50
CA ASP A 15 7.57 10.03 5.24
C ASP A 15 6.98 8.76 4.61
N LEU A 16 7.53 7.60 4.96
CA LEU A 16 7.08 6.33 4.45
C LEU A 16 7.20 5.25 5.53
N VAL A 17 6.11 4.52 5.74
CA VAL A 17 6.07 3.29 6.52
C VAL A 17 5.75 2.14 5.57
N LEU A 18 6.60 1.13 5.52
CA LEU A 18 6.39 -0.10 4.74
C LEU A 18 6.10 -1.25 5.69
N LEU A 19 4.92 -1.85 5.57
CA LEU A 19 4.58 -3.10 6.26
C LEU A 19 4.84 -4.26 5.29
N ASP A 20 6.06 -4.75 5.31
CA ASP A 20 6.49 -5.97 4.63
C ASP A 20 6.51 -7.10 5.65
N LEU A 21 5.33 -7.61 5.96
CA LEU A 21 5.08 -8.58 7.02
C LEU A 21 4.74 -9.94 6.43
N THR A 22 4.79 -10.98 7.26
CA THR A 22 4.20 -12.27 6.93
C THR A 22 2.67 -12.19 6.92
N ASP A 23 2.02 -13.17 6.30
CA ASP A 23 0.57 -13.17 6.08
C ASP A 23 -0.23 -13.01 7.39
N PRO A 24 -1.46 -12.45 7.32
CA PRO A 24 -2.32 -12.21 8.47
C PRO A 24 -2.70 -13.45 9.28
N GLU A 25 -2.59 -14.65 8.72
CA GLU A 25 -2.81 -15.93 9.41
C GLU A 25 -1.68 -16.30 10.40
N THR A 26 -0.59 -15.54 10.37
CA THR A 26 0.58 -15.70 11.25
C THR A 26 0.42 -14.83 12.51
N PRO A 27 1.35 -14.89 13.47
CA PRO A 27 1.39 -13.96 14.61
C PRO A 27 1.37 -12.47 14.21
N ALA A 28 1.72 -12.13 12.96
CA ALA A 28 1.60 -10.78 12.43
C ALA A 28 0.15 -10.32 12.21
N GLY A 29 -0.85 -11.17 12.31
CA GLY A 29 -2.26 -10.83 12.10
C GLY A 29 -2.76 -9.65 12.94
N ALA A 30 -2.22 -9.47 14.15
CA ALA A 30 -2.52 -8.31 14.99
C ALA A 30 -2.11 -6.95 14.36
N LEU A 31 -1.21 -6.97 13.39
CA LEU A 31 -0.71 -5.79 12.68
C LEU A 31 -1.57 -5.43 11.45
N TYR A 32 -2.54 -6.28 11.09
CA TYR A 32 -3.47 -6.06 9.98
C TYR A 32 -4.84 -5.55 10.47
N THR A 33 -4.84 -4.70 11.49
CA THR A 33 -6.05 -4.17 12.10
C THR A 33 -6.18 -2.66 11.91
N GLN A 34 -7.42 -2.16 11.90
CA GLN A 34 -7.67 -0.72 11.88
C GLN A 34 -6.95 -0.01 13.03
N ALA A 35 -6.93 -0.59 14.23
CA ALA A 35 -6.24 -0.01 15.38
C ALA A 35 -4.74 0.17 15.12
N PHE A 36 -4.10 -0.82 14.49
CA PHE A 36 -2.69 -0.73 14.14
C PHE A 36 -2.44 0.29 13.01
N PHE A 37 -3.31 0.36 12.02
CA PHE A 37 -3.22 1.37 10.97
C PHE A 37 -3.33 2.80 11.50
N GLN A 38 -4.14 3.03 12.54
CA GLN A 38 -4.17 4.33 13.24
C GLN A 38 -2.85 4.63 13.97
N LYS A 39 -2.20 3.62 14.54
CA LYS A 39 -0.87 3.78 15.14
C LYS A 39 0.19 4.12 14.08
N CYS A 40 0.18 3.44 12.92
CA CYS A 40 1.03 3.78 11.79
C CYS A 40 0.81 5.23 11.35
N LYS A 41 -0.45 5.66 11.25
CA LYS A 41 -0.80 7.04 10.90
C LYS A 41 -0.20 8.06 11.87
N ARG A 42 -0.16 7.77 13.18
CA ARG A 42 0.41 8.66 14.19
C ARG A 42 1.89 8.96 13.95
N ILE A 43 2.65 8.01 13.43
CA ILE A 43 4.08 8.15 13.16
C ILE A 43 4.40 8.64 11.74
N LEU A 44 3.41 8.92 10.90
CA LEU A 44 3.62 9.54 9.60
C LEU A 44 3.77 11.05 9.73
N THR A 45 4.60 11.63 8.84
CA THR A 45 4.59 13.08 8.59
C THR A 45 3.25 13.48 7.95
N GLU A 46 2.98 14.78 7.85
CA GLU A 46 1.76 15.29 7.20
C GLU A 46 1.60 14.80 5.76
N GLN A 47 2.71 14.64 5.04
CA GLN A 47 2.74 14.10 3.67
C GLN A 47 3.18 12.65 3.61
N GLY A 48 3.14 11.94 4.72
CA GLY A 48 3.58 10.57 4.80
C GLY A 48 2.56 9.58 4.24
N ALA A 49 3.04 8.40 3.88
CA ALA A 49 2.24 7.30 3.39
C ALA A 49 2.58 5.97 4.07
N LEU A 50 1.57 5.13 4.22
CA LEU A 50 1.72 3.73 4.60
C LEU A 50 1.55 2.87 3.34
N VAL A 51 2.45 1.91 3.15
CA VAL A 51 2.36 0.90 2.09
C VAL A 51 2.37 -0.49 2.71
N LEU A 52 1.50 -1.37 2.21
CA LEU A 52 1.41 -2.75 2.66
C LEU A 52 0.90 -3.66 1.54
N HIS A 53 1.18 -4.95 1.67
CA HIS A 53 0.55 -5.97 0.84
C HIS A 53 -0.80 -6.41 1.43
N LEU A 54 -1.68 -6.89 0.57
CA LEU A 54 -3.02 -7.35 0.93
C LEU A 54 -3.20 -8.87 0.74
N GLY A 55 -2.22 -9.53 0.13
CA GLY A 55 -2.32 -10.92 -0.28
C GLY A 55 -2.74 -11.08 -1.73
N ALA A 56 -3.15 -12.28 -2.10
CA ALA A 56 -3.57 -12.63 -3.46
C ALA A 56 -5.09 -12.47 -3.62
N PRO A 57 -5.60 -11.44 -4.32
CA PRO A 57 -7.04 -11.14 -4.38
C PRO A 57 -7.90 -12.27 -4.94
N PHE A 58 -7.32 -13.15 -5.75
CA PHE A 58 -8.03 -14.29 -6.31
C PHE A 58 -8.21 -15.43 -5.30
N TYR A 59 -7.22 -15.64 -4.44
CA TYR A 59 -7.22 -16.75 -3.49
C TYR A 59 -7.78 -16.37 -2.11
N GLU A 60 -7.66 -15.08 -1.75
CA GLU A 60 -7.98 -14.55 -0.41
C GLU A 60 -8.93 -13.33 -0.48
N PRO A 61 -10.07 -13.44 -1.20
CA PRO A 61 -10.93 -12.28 -1.48
C PRO A 61 -11.50 -11.63 -0.22
N GLU A 62 -11.89 -12.42 0.78
CA GLU A 62 -12.45 -11.91 2.04
C GLU A 62 -11.42 -11.10 2.82
N GLN A 63 -10.19 -11.60 2.93
CA GLN A 63 -9.09 -10.91 3.60
C GLN A 63 -8.79 -9.57 2.93
N VAL A 64 -8.65 -9.57 1.60
CA VAL A 64 -8.39 -8.35 0.82
C VAL A 64 -9.50 -7.32 1.02
N SER A 65 -10.76 -7.75 1.00
CA SER A 65 -11.90 -6.86 1.21
C SER A 65 -11.93 -6.28 2.62
N GLN A 66 -11.66 -7.08 3.64
CA GLN A 66 -11.61 -6.63 5.05
C GLN A 66 -10.47 -5.62 5.27
N LEU A 67 -9.28 -5.90 4.74
CA LEU A 67 -8.14 -4.98 4.83
C LEU A 67 -8.42 -3.66 4.10
N ALA A 68 -9.00 -3.72 2.91
CA ALA A 68 -9.39 -2.54 2.16
C ALA A 68 -10.38 -1.66 2.93
N ALA A 69 -11.37 -2.27 3.59
CA ALA A 69 -12.33 -1.55 4.43
C ALA A 69 -11.66 -0.89 5.64
N ALA A 70 -10.76 -1.61 6.33
CA ALA A 70 -10.03 -1.08 7.49
C ALA A 70 -9.11 0.10 7.12
N LEU A 71 -8.45 0.02 5.96
CA LEU A 71 -7.60 1.09 5.44
C LEU A 71 -8.42 2.34 5.10
N ARG A 72 -9.57 2.19 4.43
CA ARG A 72 -10.47 3.30 4.14
C ARG A 72 -11.02 3.98 5.39
N ALA A 73 -11.31 3.19 6.43
CA ALA A 73 -11.74 3.73 7.72
C ALA A 73 -10.62 4.51 8.44
N SER A 74 -9.37 4.32 8.04
CA SER A 74 -8.19 4.89 8.70
C SER A 74 -7.60 6.09 7.96
N TYR A 75 -7.65 6.11 6.63
CA TYR A 75 -6.99 7.11 5.78
C TYR A 75 -7.94 7.75 4.78
N ARG A 76 -7.67 9.00 4.44
CA ARG A 76 -8.46 9.77 3.48
C ARG A 76 -8.29 9.29 2.04
N HIS A 77 -7.06 9.01 1.64
CA HIS A 77 -6.70 8.49 0.31
C HIS A 77 -6.24 7.05 0.44
N THR A 78 -6.88 6.17 -0.31
CA THR A 78 -6.54 4.76 -0.37
C THR A 78 -6.43 4.35 -1.83
N ALA A 79 -5.22 4.08 -2.29
CA ALA A 79 -4.96 3.61 -3.64
C ALA A 79 -4.55 2.14 -3.59
N PHE A 80 -5.33 1.31 -4.25
CA PHE A 80 -5.07 -0.12 -4.37
C PHE A 80 -4.42 -0.41 -5.72
N TYR A 81 -3.39 -1.23 -5.71
CA TYR A 81 -2.67 -1.60 -6.91
C TYR A 81 -2.25 -3.07 -6.85
N GLY A 82 -1.77 -3.59 -7.95
CA GLY A 82 -1.34 -4.98 -7.97
C GLY A 82 -0.36 -5.26 -9.09
N LEU A 83 0.40 -6.32 -8.89
CA LEU A 83 1.36 -6.82 -9.85
C LEU A 83 1.50 -8.33 -9.73
N HIS A 84 1.98 -8.96 -10.79
CA HIS A 84 2.34 -10.36 -10.74
C HIS A 84 3.69 -10.54 -10.06
N ILE A 85 3.73 -11.36 -9.00
CA ILE A 85 4.98 -11.72 -8.31
C ILE A 85 5.37 -13.14 -8.74
N PRO A 86 6.42 -13.29 -9.55
CA PRO A 86 6.82 -14.60 -10.08
C PRO A 86 7.10 -15.64 -8.99
N LEU A 87 7.68 -15.22 -7.86
CA LEU A 87 7.97 -16.10 -6.72
C LEU A 87 6.70 -16.74 -6.13
N TYR A 88 5.60 -15.99 -6.10
CA TYR A 88 4.31 -16.48 -5.58
C TYR A 88 3.44 -17.10 -6.67
N GLY A 89 3.82 -16.96 -7.95
CA GLY A 89 3.02 -17.42 -9.09
C GLY A 89 1.64 -16.79 -9.17
N ALA A 90 1.43 -15.63 -8.56
CA ALA A 90 0.12 -15.01 -8.40
C ALA A 90 0.17 -13.49 -8.63
N TYR A 91 -1.00 -12.95 -8.99
CA TYR A 91 -1.26 -11.51 -8.93
C TYR A 91 -1.47 -11.10 -7.48
N TRP A 92 -0.64 -10.17 -7.01
CA TRP A 92 -0.58 -9.75 -5.61
C TRP A 92 -1.17 -8.36 -5.44
N GLY A 93 -2.04 -8.20 -4.47
CA GLY A 93 -2.65 -6.93 -4.12
C GLY A 93 -1.81 -6.16 -3.12
N LEU A 94 -1.70 -4.86 -3.33
CA LEU A 94 -1.03 -3.92 -2.44
C LEU A 94 -1.89 -2.67 -2.26
N ALA A 95 -1.58 -1.91 -1.21
CA ALA A 95 -2.18 -0.60 -0.98
C ALA A 95 -1.11 0.44 -0.64
N VAL A 96 -1.33 1.65 -1.10
CA VAL A 96 -0.68 2.86 -0.60
C VAL A 96 -1.77 3.80 -0.06
N VAL A 97 -1.62 4.22 1.19
CA VAL A 97 -2.63 5.03 1.88
C VAL A 97 -2.01 6.24 2.54
N SER A 98 -2.71 7.37 2.51
CA SER A 98 -2.26 8.65 3.04
C SER A 98 -3.45 9.56 3.32
N ASP A 99 -3.26 10.60 4.13
CA ASP A 99 -4.28 11.66 4.28
C ASP A 99 -4.12 12.78 3.26
N THR A 100 -2.99 12.88 2.58
CA THR A 100 -2.66 13.99 1.68
C THR A 100 -2.19 13.56 0.30
N LEU A 101 -1.62 12.36 0.17
CA LEU A 101 -1.09 11.86 -1.10
C LEU A 101 -2.08 10.94 -1.80
N ASP A 102 -2.32 11.22 -3.07
CA ASP A 102 -3.06 10.34 -3.97
C ASP A 102 -2.18 9.99 -5.17
N PRO A 103 -1.55 8.80 -5.19
CA PRO A 103 -0.69 8.40 -6.30
C PRO A 103 -1.46 8.16 -7.60
N THR A 104 -2.76 7.93 -7.55
CA THR A 104 -3.60 7.72 -8.73
C THR A 104 -3.86 9.02 -9.50
N ALA A 105 -3.66 10.17 -8.86
CA ALA A 105 -3.81 11.49 -9.48
C ALA A 105 -2.60 11.89 -10.35
N LEU A 106 -1.51 11.12 -10.33
CA LEU A 106 -0.31 11.42 -11.12
C LEU A 106 -0.47 10.89 -12.56
N HIS A 107 -0.31 11.77 -13.52
CA HIS A 107 -0.23 11.38 -14.93
C HIS A 107 1.17 10.85 -15.29
N THR A 108 1.26 10.05 -16.35
CA THR A 108 2.54 9.49 -16.83
C THR A 108 3.63 10.55 -17.01
N ALA A 109 3.27 11.73 -17.53
CA ALA A 109 4.21 12.84 -17.71
C ALA A 109 4.77 13.37 -16.38
N ASP A 110 3.93 13.44 -15.33
CA ASP A 110 4.35 13.91 -14.00
C ASP A 110 5.33 12.91 -13.37
N VAL A 111 5.03 11.61 -13.51
CA VAL A 111 5.91 10.55 -13.01
C VAL A 111 7.26 10.59 -13.72
N GLN A 112 7.26 10.70 -15.06
CA GLN A 112 8.51 10.79 -15.83
C GLN A 112 9.33 12.01 -15.42
N GLN A 113 8.70 13.18 -15.32
CA GLN A 113 9.37 14.40 -14.87
C GLN A 113 10.02 14.23 -13.48
N ARG A 114 9.34 13.58 -12.54
CA ARG A 114 9.89 13.33 -11.19
C ARG A 114 11.08 12.38 -11.22
N LEU A 115 11.04 11.34 -12.05
CA LEU A 115 12.15 10.40 -12.24
C LEU A 115 13.37 11.15 -12.79
N ASP A 116 13.18 11.95 -13.84
CA ASP A 116 14.24 12.72 -14.49
C ASP A 116 14.87 13.74 -13.51
N GLN A 117 14.04 14.51 -12.80
CA GLN A 117 14.50 15.50 -11.83
C GLN A 117 15.31 14.90 -10.67
N ARG A 118 15.05 13.64 -10.32
CA ARG A 118 15.75 12.92 -9.24
C ARG A 118 16.90 12.06 -9.74
N GLY A 119 17.15 12.01 -11.04
CA GLY A 119 18.19 11.17 -11.65
C GLY A 119 17.94 9.67 -11.44
N VAL A 120 16.67 9.25 -11.40
CA VAL A 120 16.30 7.84 -11.21
C VAL A 120 16.10 7.20 -12.59
N ASP A 121 17.13 6.56 -13.11
CA ASP A 121 17.19 6.02 -14.49
C ASP A 121 17.50 4.50 -14.57
N GLN A 122 17.84 3.85 -13.44
CA GLN A 122 18.30 2.45 -13.44
C GLN A 122 17.25 1.46 -12.92
N LEU A 123 15.99 1.83 -12.89
CA LEU A 123 14.90 0.95 -12.46
C LEU A 123 14.64 -0.15 -13.49
N GLN A 124 14.55 -1.41 -13.03
CA GLN A 124 14.35 -2.56 -13.90
C GLN A 124 12.88 -2.90 -14.14
N TYR A 125 12.01 -2.54 -13.23
CA TYR A 125 10.58 -2.84 -13.31
C TYR A 125 9.72 -1.58 -13.47
N TYR A 126 9.94 -0.59 -12.62
CA TYR A 126 9.09 0.59 -12.54
C TYR A 126 9.52 1.65 -13.56
N ASN A 127 8.53 2.24 -14.23
CA ASN A 127 8.64 3.41 -15.08
C ASN A 127 7.32 4.18 -15.09
N ALA A 128 7.29 5.31 -15.75
CA ALA A 128 6.10 6.17 -15.77
C ALA A 128 4.84 5.51 -16.35
N ALA A 129 4.98 4.62 -17.34
CA ALA A 129 3.85 3.89 -17.91
C ALA A 129 3.36 2.78 -16.95
N VAL A 130 4.29 2.07 -16.31
CA VAL A 130 3.98 1.05 -15.31
C VAL A 130 3.26 1.65 -14.10
N HIS A 131 3.59 2.90 -13.72
CA HIS A 131 2.85 3.58 -12.63
C HIS A 131 1.34 3.55 -12.85
N GLY A 132 0.86 4.02 -13.96
CA GLY A 132 -0.57 4.01 -14.27
C GLY A 132 -1.15 2.59 -14.40
N ALA A 133 -0.38 1.67 -14.99
CA ALA A 133 -0.81 0.28 -15.19
C ALA A 133 -0.99 -0.48 -13.86
N LEU A 134 -0.21 -0.15 -12.81
CA LEU A 134 -0.35 -0.78 -11.50
C LEU A 134 -1.72 -0.53 -10.86
N PHE A 135 -2.36 0.62 -11.14
CA PHE A 135 -3.68 0.98 -10.63
C PHE A 135 -4.84 0.53 -11.55
N ALA A 136 -4.54 -0.03 -12.73
CA ALA A 136 -5.52 -0.63 -13.61
C ALA A 136 -5.90 -2.03 -13.12
N LEU A 137 -6.75 -2.10 -12.11
CA LEU A 137 -7.09 -3.36 -11.44
C LEU A 137 -7.93 -4.29 -12.31
N PRO A 138 -7.68 -5.61 -12.28
CA PRO A 138 -8.62 -6.61 -12.80
C PRO A 138 -10.00 -6.43 -12.16
N THR A 139 -11.06 -6.67 -12.93
CA THR A 139 -12.45 -6.44 -12.48
C THR A 139 -12.78 -7.15 -11.15
N TYR A 140 -12.32 -8.38 -10.97
CA TYR A 140 -12.56 -9.12 -9.73
C TYR A 140 -11.90 -8.45 -8.52
N TYR A 141 -10.68 -7.96 -8.68
CA TYR A 141 -9.97 -7.26 -7.60
C TYR A 141 -10.58 -5.88 -7.33
N GLY A 142 -10.90 -5.13 -8.38
CA GLY A 142 -11.57 -3.83 -8.25
C GLY A 142 -12.85 -3.92 -7.41
N LYS A 143 -13.66 -4.96 -7.59
CA LYS A 143 -14.89 -5.18 -6.80
C LYS A 143 -14.62 -5.42 -5.31
N LEU A 144 -13.52 -6.07 -4.95
CA LEU A 144 -13.16 -6.33 -3.55
C LEU A 144 -12.75 -5.05 -2.80
N VAL A 145 -12.14 -4.13 -3.53
CA VAL A 145 -11.57 -2.90 -2.94
C VAL A 145 -12.43 -1.65 -3.16
N GLN A 146 -13.58 -1.75 -3.80
CA GLN A 146 -14.55 -0.65 -3.90
C GLN A 146 -15.28 -0.42 -2.56
N PRO A 147 -15.70 0.82 -2.24
CA PRO A 147 -16.60 1.04 -1.13
C PRO A 147 -17.92 0.29 -1.38
N ALA A 148 -18.49 -0.28 -0.31
CA ALA A 148 -19.81 -0.89 -0.33
C ALA A 148 -20.89 0.15 -0.62
#